data_7bb46408b80e406fc44f6e92bef9676e
#
_entry.id   7bb46408b80e406fc44f6e92bef9676e
#
_cell.length_a   1.000
_cell.length_b   1.000
_cell.length_c   1.000
_cell.angle_alpha   90.00
_cell.angle_beta   90.00
_cell.angle_gamma   90.00
#
_symmetry.space_group_name_H-M   'P 1'
#
loop_
_entity.id
_entity.type
_entity.pdbx_description
1 polymer ?
#
loop_
_entity_poly.entity_id
_entity_poly.type
_entity_poly.pdbx_seq_one_letter_code
_entity_poly.pdbx_strand_id
1 'polypeptide(L)'
;MKIGILSDTHGRVDAVEAALAEFGARGVELIIHCGDIDDADTVRAFAGWPMHFVYGNCDWDRVGLRRAIDEIGATLHDPFGHLELAGKQIAWLHGDKPGLMQDLERSEHYDYLFYGHTHVAEQHLSGKTLVVNPGALFRARQKTCLILDLPGGGMETVVVRKGPGEWAE
;
A
#
# COMPACT_ATOMS: atom_id res chain seq x y z
N MET A 1 -13.69 9.58 5.61
CA MET A 1 -12.54 8.77 6.03
C MET A 1 -11.57 8.67 4.87
N LYS A 2 -10.32 9.07 5.08
CA LYS A 2 -9.29 8.94 4.05
C LYS A 2 -8.34 7.81 4.38
N ILE A 3 -8.11 6.94 3.41
CA ILE A 3 -7.11 5.86 3.54
C ILE A 3 -5.96 6.10 2.57
N GLY A 4 -4.74 5.85 3.03
CA GLY A 4 -3.53 5.90 2.23
C GLY A 4 -3.18 4.50 1.72
N ILE A 5 -2.78 4.38 0.49
CA ILE A 5 -2.33 3.12 -0.10
C ILE A 5 -0.95 3.34 -0.72
N LEU A 6 -0.01 2.48 -0.37
CA LEU A 6 1.34 2.48 -0.92
C LEU A 6 1.87 1.05 -1.09
N SER A 7 2.94 0.90 -1.83
CA SER A 7 3.57 -0.38 -2.14
C SER A 7 5.04 -0.23 -2.47
N ASP A 8 5.76 -1.35 -2.45
CA ASP A 8 7.10 -1.48 -3.02
C ASP A 8 8.06 -0.42 -2.45
N THR A 9 8.17 -0.40 -1.13
CA THR A 9 9.05 0.52 -0.38
C THR A 9 10.51 0.10 -0.40
N HIS A 10 10.79 -1.22 -0.45
CA HIS A 10 12.12 -1.82 -0.60
C HIS A 10 13.19 -1.16 0.28
N GLY A 11 12.96 -1.09 1.59
CA GLY A 11 13.94 -0.54 2.53
C GLY A 11 14.11 0.98 2.46
N ARG A 12 13.31 1.71 1.70
CA ARG A 12 13.46 3.16 1.50
C ARG A 12 12.71 3.97 2.57
N VAL A 13 13.26 3.97 3.78
CA VAL A 13 12.72 4.75 4.91
C VAL A 13 12.52 6.22 4.55
N ASP A 14 13.45 6.83 3.82
CA ASP A 14 13.35 8.21 3.37
C ASP A 14 12.12 8.47 2.47
N ALA A 15 11.78 7.52 1.60
CA ALA A 15 10.60 7.61 0.75
C ALA A 15 9.30 7.38 1.54
N VAL A 16 9.35 6.48 2.52
CA VAL A 16 8.23 6.25 3.46
C VAL A 16 7.93 7.52 4.24
N GLU A 17 8.95 8.15 4.86
CA GLU A 17 8.77 9.39 5.62
C GLU A 17 8.17 10.51 4.77
N ALA A 18 8.63 10.65 3.52
CA ALA A 18 8.07 11.62 2.60
C ALA A 18 6.59 11.30 2.24
N ALA A 19 6.24 10.03 2.04
CA ALA A 19 4.85 9.62 1.79
C ALA A 19 3.96 9.87 3.02
N LEU A 20 4.47 9.59 4.22
CA LEU A 20 3.75 9.84 5.48
C LEU A 20 3.50 11.33 5.71
N ALA A 21 4.44 12.20 5.34
CA ALA A 21 4.23 13.66 5.39
C ALA A 21 3.08 14.10 4.47
N GLU A 22 3.01 13.53 3.25
CA GLU A 22 1.91 13.78 2.32
C GLU A 22 0.56 13.25 2.85
N PHE A 23 0.57 12.07 3.46
CA PHE A 23 -0.64 11.49 4.09
C PHE A 23 -1.12 12.33 5.27
N GLY A 24 -0.21 12.75 6.15
CA GLY A 24 -0.54 13.61 7.29
C GLY A 24 -1.13 14.95 6.86
N ALA A 25 -0.54 15.60 5.86
CA ALA A 25 -1.02 16.88 5.33
C ALA A 25 -2.44 16.80 4.73
N ARG A 26 -2.85 15.60 4.27
CA ARG A 26 -4.17 15.35 3.66
C ARG A 26 -5.18 14.69 4.60
N GLY A 27 -4.80 14.42 5.84
CA GLY A 27 -5.68 13.86 6.87
C GLY A 27 -6.02 12.38 6.62
N VAL A 28 -5.05 11.59 6.19
CA VAL A 28 -5.17 10.12 6.11
C VAL A 28 -5.30 9.55 7.52
N GLU A 29 -6.20 8.60 7.69
CA GLU A 29 -6.55 8.02 9.00
C GLU A 29 -6.09 6.56 9.15
N LEU A 30 -5.86 5.87 8.03
CA LEU A 30 -5.44 4.47 7.98
C LEU A 30 -4.60 4.25 6.72
N ILE A 31 -3.59 3.38 6.80
CA ILE A 31 -2.70 3.10 5.68
C ILE A 31 -2.71 1.60 5.36
N ILE A 32 -2.71 1.28 4.07
CA ILE A 32 -2.56 -0.07 3.52
C ILE A 32 -1.24 -0.13 2.75
N HIS A 33 -0.41 -1.14 3.07
CA HIS A 33 0.83 -1.44 2.35
C HIS A 33 0.69 -2.73 1.55
N CYS A 34 0.85 -2.65 0.23
CA CYS A 34 0.64 -3.77 -0.69
C CYS A 34 1.89 -4.65 -0.91
N GLY A 35 2.81 -4.73 0.07
CA GLY A 35 3.95 -5.66 0.05
C GLY A 35 5.24 -5.09 -0.53
N ASP A 36 6.30 -5.91 -0.49
CA ASP A 36 7.70 -5.56 -0.78
C ASP A 36 8.19 -4.43 0.13
N ILE A 37 8.27 -4.75 1.42
CA ILE A 37 8.70 -3.87 2.51
C ILE A 37 10.23 -3.91 2.64
N ASP A 38 10.79 -5.12 2.56
CA ASP A 38 12.17 -5.59 2.68
C ASP A 38 12.66 -5.73 4.12
N ASP A 39 12.57 -4.70 4.98
CA ASP A 39 13.19 -4.74 6.31
C ASP A 39 12.33 -4.18 7.45
N ALA A 40 12.76 -4.50 8.66
CA ALA A 40 12.08 -4.11 9.89
C ALA A 40 12.13 -2.60 10.16
N ASP A 41 13.16 -1.89 9.70
CA ASP A 41 13.29 -0.45 9.92
C ASP A 41 12.28 0.31 9.06
N THR A 42 12.00 -0.19 7.86
CA THR A 42 10.92 0.30 7.01
C THR A 42 9.56 0.13 7.69
N VAL A 43 9.29 -1.02 8.33
CA VAL A 43 8.06 -1.21 9.12
C VAL A 43 7.98 -0.20 10.27
N ARG A 44 9.07 -0.02 11.03
CA ARG A 44 9.11 0.91 12.17
C ARG A 44 8.89 2.36 11.79
N ALA A 45 9.22 2.76 10.56
CA ALA A 45 8.95 4.11 10.05
C ALA A 45 7.44 4.46 10.05
N PHE A 46 6.56 3.45 10.02
CA PHE A 46 5.12 3.63 10.11
C PHE A 46 4.57 3.68 11.56
N ALA A 47 5.43 3.66 12.57
CA ALA A 47 4.96 3.69 13.97
C ALA A 47 4.05 4.89 14.25
N GLY A 48 2.94 4.64 14.96
CA GLY A 48 1.94 5.66 15.26
C GLY A 48 0.82 5.82 14.23
N TRP A 49 0.91 5.11 13.10
CA TRP A 49 -0.17 5.05 12.11
C TRP A 49 -0.98 3.76 12.23
N PRO A 50 -2.31 3.79 12.10
CA PRO A 50 -3.09 2.57 11.87
C PRO A 50 -2.68 1.94 10.53
N MET A 51 -2.11 0.73 10.58
CA MET A 51 -1.48 0.09 9.42
C MET A 51 -1.97 -1.32 9.19
N HIS A 52 -2.14 -1.64 7.90
CA HIS A 52 -2.36 -3.00 7.42
C HIS A 52 -1.33 -3.35 6.35
N PHE A 53 -0.68 -4.50 6.51
CA PHE A 53 0.35 -5.00 5.61
C PHE A 53 -0.06 -6.30 4.93
N VAL A 54 0.51 -6.57 3.76
CA VAL A 54 0.69 -7.90 3.18
C VAL A 54 2.16 -8.10 2.86
N TYR A 55 2.60 -9.35 2.76
CA TYR A 55 3.93 -9.64 2.22
C TYR A 55 3.97 -9.53 0.71
N GLY A 56 5.11 -9.11 0.17
CA GLY A 56 5.48 -9.25 -1.22
C GLY A 56 6.50 -10.38 -1.45
N ASN A 57 6.92 -10.52 -2.69
CA ASN A 57 7.90 -11.57 -3.07
C ASN A 57 9.33 -11.25 -2.63
N CYS A 58 9.65 -10.01 -2.31
CA CYS A 58 10.96 -9.60 -1.78
C CYS A 58 11.03 -9.60 -0.24
N ASP A 59 9.94 -9.89 0.45
CA ASP A 59 9.88 -9.94 1.91
C ASP A 59 10.41 -11.28 2.45
N TRP A 60 11.74 -11.44 2.43
CA TRP A 60 12.41 -12.70 2.76
C TRP A 60 12.49 -12.97 4.26
N ASP A 61 12.79 -11.96 5.09
CA ASP A 61 12.81 -12.07 6.54
C ASP A 61 11.42 -11.90 7.15
N ARG A 62 10.53 -12.83 6.86
CA ARG A 62 9.14 -12.79 7.37
C ARG A 62 9.06 -12.81 8.88
N VAL A 63 10.03 -13.41 9.57
CA VAL A 63 10.05 -13.45 11.05
C VAL A 63 10.39 -12.08 11.61
N GLY A 64 11.42 -11.43 11.09
CA GLY A 64 11.80 -10.06 11.48
C GLY A 64 10.73 -9.04 11.14
N LEU A 65 10.16 -9.12 9.94
CA LEU A 65 9.03 -8.25 9.52
C LEU A 65 7.81 -8.45 10.41
N ARG A 66 7.41 -9.69 10.69
CA ARG A 66 6.27 -9.98 11.56
C ARG A 66 6.47 -9.36 12.95
N ARG A 67 7.67 -9.54 13.54
CA ARG A 67 7.99 -8.95 14.84
C ARG A 67 7.88 -7.42 14.80
N ALA A 68 8.43 -6.77 13.79
CA ALA A 68 8.38 -5.31 13.66
C ALA A 68 6.92 -4.81 13.47
N ILE A 69 6.10 -5.52 12.71
CA ILE A 69 4.68 -5.21 12.52
C ILE A 69 3.93 -5.32 13.85
N ASP A 70 4.17 -6.38 14.61
CA ASP A 70 3.56 -6.56 15.95
C ASP A 70 4.07 -5.48 16.94
N GLU A 71 5.37 -5.09 16.88
CA GLU A 71 5.96 -4.02 17.71
C GLU A 71 5.26 -2.67 17.53
N ILE A 72 4.87 -2.31 16.31
CA ILE A 72 4.17 -1.04 16.05
C ILE A 72 2.65 -1.14 16.18
N GLY A 73 2.11 -2.30 16.56
CA GLY A 73 0.67 -2.54 16.73
C GLY A 73 -0.11 -2.59 15.41
N ALA A 74 0.56 -2.88 14.31
CA ALA A 74 -0.06 -3.01 12.99
C ALA A 74 -0.61 -4.41 12.74
N THR A 75 -1.40 -4.58 11.68
CA THR A 75 -2.00 -5.87 11.29
C THR A 75 -1.34 -6.39 10.01
N LEU A 76 -0.89 -7.63 10.05
CA LEU A 76 -0.40 -8.36 8.89
C LEU A 76 -1.46 -9.33 8.37
N HIS A 77 -1.69 -9.30 7.07
CA HIS A 77 -2.54 -10.24 6.35
C HIS A 77 -1.68 -11.07 5.38
N ASP A 78 -2.01 -12.34 5.18
CA ASP A 78 -1.29 -13.24 4.25
C ASP A 78 -2.25 -14.34 3.78
N PRO A 79 -2.45 -14.54 2.47
CA PRO A 79 -1.76 -13.94 1.32
C PRO A 79 -2.39 -12.64 0.80
N PHE A 80 -3.50 -12.20 1.33
CA PHE A 80 -4.16 -10.93 1.02
C PHE A 80 -4.91 -10.40 2.23
N GLY A 81 -5.19 -9.10 2.25
CA GLY A 81 -6.03 -8.48 3.25
C GLY A 81 -7.39 -8.08 2.69
N HIS A 82 -8.39 -8.00 3.57
CA HIS A 82 -9.66 -7.37 3.24
C HIS A 82 -10.25 -6.66 4.47
N LEU A 83 -10.97 -5.59 4.21
CA LEU A 83 -11.70 -4.80 5.22
C LEU A 83 -13.00 -4.25 4.63
N GLU A 84 -13.98 -4.09 5.47
CA GLU A 84 -15.12 -3.23 5.19
C GLU A 84 -14.91 -1.86 5.86
N LEU A 85 -14.85 -0.79 5.06
CA LEU A 85 -14.65 0.57 5.53
C LEU A 85 -15.70 1.50 4.92
N ALA A 86 -16.44 2.21 5.75
CA ALA A 86 -17.50 3.13 5.33
C ALA A 86 -18.49 2.49 4.33
N GLY A 87 -18.85 1.20 4.52
CA GLY A 87 -19.74 0.44 3.67
C GLY A 87 -19.15 -0.01 2.34
N LYS A 88 -17.83 0.08 2.17
CA LYS A 88 -17.09 -0.38 1.00
C LYS A 88 -16.25 -1.60 1.32
N GLN A 89 -16.28 -2.60 0.44
CA GLN A 89 -15.48 -3.80 0.52
C GLN A 89 -14.14 -3.54 -0.17
N ILE A 90 -13.05 -3.62 0.58
CA ILE A 90 -11.69 -3.32 0.12
C ILE A 90 -10.82 -4.56 0.30
N ALA A 91 -10.11 -4.96 -0.76
CA ALA A 91 -9.09 -5.99 -0.68
C ALA A 91 -7.75 -5.46 -1.16
N TRP A 92 -6.65 -6.09 -0.70
CA TRP A 92 -5.30 -5.79 -1.19
C TRP A 92 -4.41 -7.01 -1.10
N LEU A 93 -3.46 -7.10 -2.02
CA LEU A 93 -2.44 -8.13 -2.12
C LEU A 93 -1.18 -7.53 -2.75
N HIS A 94 -0.12 -8.33 -2.83
CA HIS A 94 1.08 -7.81 -3.53
C HIS A 94 0.93 -7.86 -5.06
N GLY A 95 0.38 -8.92 -5.62
CA GLY A 95 0.19 -9.06 -7.06
C GLY A 95 1.19 -10.00 -7.75
N ASP A 96 2.14 -10.58 -7.02
CA ASP A 96 3.12 -11.56 -7.50
C ASP A 96 2.53 -12.95 -7.81
N LYS A 97 1.26 -13.18 -7.42
CA LYS A 97 0.52 -14.44 -7.63
C LYS A 97 -0.64 -14.23 -8.60
N PRO A 98 -0.43 -14.45 -9.92
CA PRO A 98 -1.44 -14.14 -10.94
C PRO A 98 -2.78 -14.85 -10.73
N GLY A 99 -2.76 -16.10 -10.24
CA GLY A 99 -3.99 -16.84 -9.94
C GLY A 99 -4.83 -16.18 -8.86
N LEU A 100 -4.21 -15.80 -7.73
CA LEU A 100 -4.89 -15.12 -6.64
C LEU A 100 -5.44 -13.76 -7.09
N MET A 101 -4.65 -12.99 -7.85
CA MET A 101 -5.07 -11.71 -8.41
C MET A 101 -6.34 -11.86 -9.26
N GLN A 102 -6.34 -12.83 -10.20
CA GLN A 102 -7.50 -13.08 -11.06
C GLN A 102 -8.73 -13.55 -10.28
N ASP A 103 -8.54 -14.39 -9.26
CA ASP A 103 -9.64 -14.87 -8.42
C ASP A 103 -10.30 -13.72 -7.66
N LEU A 104 -9.52 -12.80 -7.09
CA LEU A 104 -10.04 -11.62 -6.39
C LEU A 104 -10.74 -10.65 -7.35
N GLU A 105 -10.17 -10.38 -8.51
CA GLU A 105 -10.79 -9.54 -9.54
C GLU A 105 -12.16 -10.09 -9.99
N ARG A 106 -12.23 -11.41 -10.24
CA ARG A 106 -13.44 -12.06 -10.73
C ARG A 106 -14.49 -12.36 -9.67
N SER A 107 -14.11 -12.26 -8.39
CA SER A 107 -15.02 -12.57 -7.29
C SER A 107 -16.24 -11.65 -7.22
N GLU A 108 -16.12 -10.44 -7.78
CA GLU A 108 -17.11 -9.36 -7.67
C GLU A 108 -17.53 -9.03 -6.22
N HIS A 109 -16.71 -9.43 -5.24
CA HIS A 109 -16.98 -9.17 -3.82
C HIS A 109 -16.55 -7.77 -3.41
N TYR A 110 -15.54 -7.21 -4.06
CA TYR A 110 -14.89 -5.99 -3.64
C TYR A 110 -15.30 -4.78 -4.47
N ASP A 111 -15.38 -3.61 -3.82
CA ASP A 111 -15.51 -2.32 -4.51
C ASP A 111 -14.12 -1.88 -5.02
N TYR A 112 -13.06 -2.14 -4.22
CA TYR A 112 -11.68 -1.78 -4.52
C TYR A 112 -10.75 -2.97 -4.30
N LEU A 113 -9.80 -3.16 -5.22
CA LEU A 113 -8.69 -4.12 -5.11
C LEU A 113 -7.38 -3.39 -5.35
N PHE A 114 -6.54 -3.30 -4.32
CA PHE A 114 -5.23 -2.67 -4.42
C PHE A 114 -4.12 -3.71 -4.57
N TYR A 115 -3.10 -3.39 -5.38
CA TYR A 115 -1.95 -4.27 -5.57
C TYR A 115 -0.67 -3.48 -5.87
N GLY A 116 0.49 -4.10 -5.80
CA GLY A 116 1.81 -3.54 -6.08
C GLY A 116 2.56 -4.29 -7.18
N HIS A 117 3.81 -4.67 -6.90
CA HIS A 117 4.65 -5.56 -7.70
C HIS A 117 5.14 -5.02 -9.04
N THR A 118 4.28 -4.38 -9.84
CA THR A 118 4.67 -3.90 -11.19
C THR A 118 5.43 -2.57 -11.15
N HIS A 119 5.41 -1.86 -10.02
CA HIS A 119 5.95 -0.51 -9.82
C HIS A 119 5.33 0.56 -10.74
N VAL A 120 4.19 0.28 -11.36
CA VAL A 120 3.49 1.17 -12.30
C VAL A 120 2.15 1.58 -11.73
N ALA A 121 1.95 2.89 -11.53
CA ALA A 121 0.66 3.42 -11.14
C ALA A 121 -0.34 3.24 -12.28
N GLU A 122 -1.41 2.48 -12.02
CA GLU A 122 -2.46 2.20 -13.00
C GLU A 122 -3.79 1.85 -12.34
N GLN A 123 -4.87 1.91 -13.11
CA GLN A 123 -6.19 1.46 -12.64
C GLN A 123 -7.03 0.94 -13.81
N HIS A 124 -7.89 -0.04 -13.50
CA HIS A 124 -8.89 -0.57 -14.44
C HIS A 124 -10.10 -1.11 -13.71
N LEU A 125 -11.21 -1.31 -14.43
CA LEU A 125 -12.40 -1.98 -13.91
C LEU A 125 -12.39 -3.46 -14.29
N SER A 126 -12.67 -4.32 -13.31
CA SER A 126 -12.97 -5.73 -13.50
C SER A 126 -14.35 -6.02 -12.90
N GLY A 127 -15.37 -6.15 -13.76
CA GLY A 127 -16.75 -6.14 -13.30
C GLY A 127 -17.09 -4.84 -12.56
N LYS A 128 -17.51 -4.95 -11.29
CA LYS A 128 -17.77 -3.78 -10.43
C LYS A 128 -16.53 -3.32 -9.63
N THR A 129 -15.48 -4.14 -9.59
CA THR A 129 -14.28 -3.89 -8.78
C THR A 129 -13.37 -2.90 -9.49
N LEU A 130 -13.03 -1.80 -8.82
CA LEU A 130 -11.96 -0.92 -9.29
C LEU A 130 -10.62 -1.45 -8.78
N VAL A 131 -9.79 -1.90 -9.72
CA VAL A 131 -8.47 -2.49 -9.47
C VAL A 131 -7.42 -1.40 -9.64
N VAL A 132 -6.58 -1.19 -8.63
CA VAL A 132 -5.67 -0.03 -8.60
C VAL A 132 -4.29 -0.43 -8.07
N ASN A 133 -3.26 -0.01 -8.80
CA ASN A 133 -1.88 -0.02 -8.33
C ASN A 133 -1.48 1.42 -7.95
N PRO A 134 -1.05 1.69 -6.70
CA PRO A 134 -0.64 3.02 -6.28
C PRO A 134 0.70 3.48 -6.87
N GLY A 135 1.38 2.60 -7.61
CA GLY A 135 2.78 2.76 -7.99
C GLY A 135 3.72 2.28 -6.88
N ALA A 136 4.96 2.73 -6.90
CA ALA A 136 5.99 2.29 -5.97
C ALA A 136 6.81 3.46 -5.41
N LEU A 137 7.39 3.26 -4.23
CA LEU A 137 8.33 4.20 -3.62
C LEU A 137 9.79 3.88 -3.97
N PHE A 138 10.04 2.79 -4.72
CA PHE A 138 11.36 2.35 -5.17
C PHE A 138 11.35 1.97 -6.66
N ARG A 139 12.45 2.26 -7.37
CA ARG A 139 12.64 1.91 -8.79
C ARG A 139 11.44 2.22 -9.70
N ALA A 140 10.74 3.30 -9.42
CA ALA A 140 9.69 3.84 -10.25
C ALA A 140 10.17 5.12 -10.94
N ARG A 141 9.70 5.37 -12.17
CA ARG A 141 9.98 6.63 -12.88
C ARG A 141 9.51 7.84 -12.06
N GLN A 142 8.41 7.69 -11.36
CA GLN A 142 7.87 8.65 -10.43
C GLN A 142 7.39 7.89 -9.19
N LYS A 143 7.88 8.26 -8.02
CA LYS A 143 7.41 7.67 -6.76
C LYS A 143 6.02 8.17 -6.45
N THR A 144 5.08 7.26 -6.27
CA THR A 144 3.68 7.59 -6.02
C THR A 144 3.07 6.76 -4.91
N CYS A 145 2.09 7.32 -4.25
CA CYS A 145 1.14 6.65 -3.38
C CYS A 145 -0.27 7.14 -3.72
N LEU A 146 -1.28 6.56 -3.12
CA LEU A 146 -2.69 6.84 -3.41
C LEU A 146 -3.42 7.24 -2.13
N ILE A 147 -4.38 8.14 -2.25
CA ILE A 147 -5.37 8.42 -1.20
C ILE A 147 -6.75 8.14 -1.76
N LEU A 148 -7.53 7.34 -1.02
CA LEU A 148 -8.94 7.08 -1.29
C LEU A 148 -9.80 7.74 -0.22
N ASP A 149 -10.77 8.57 -0.63
CA ASP A 149 -11.73 9.20 0.27
C ASP A 149 -13.06 8.43 0.27
N LEU A 150 -13.42 7.88 1.41
CA LEU A 150 -14.59 7.03 1.61
C LEU A 150 -15.70 7.79 2.40
N PRO A 151 -16.98 7.52 2.07
CA PRO A 151 -17.51 6.57 1.08
C PRO A 151 -17.56 7.12 -0.35
N GLY A 152 -17.21 8.38 -0.59
CA GLY A 152 -17.40 9.08 -1.87
C GLY A 152 -16.60 8.52 -3.05
N GLY A 153 -15.53 7.75 -2.79
CA GLY A 153 -14.72 7.10 -3.81
C GLY A 153 -13.77 8.05 -4.56
N GLY A 154 -13.59 9.27 -4.08
CA GLY A 154 -12.58 10.18 -4.64
C GLY A 154 -11.18 9.62 -4.44
N MET A 155 -10.38 9.52 -5.52
CA MET A 155 -9.00 9.04 -5.48
C MET A 155 -8.02 10.11 -5.94
N GLU A 156 -6.91 10.24 -5.21
CA GLU A 156 -5.81 11.14 -5.52
C GLU A 156 -4.50 10.34 -5.59
N THR A 157 -3.86 10.31 -6.77
CA THR A 157 -2.49 9.84 -6.88
C THR A 157 -1.53 10.94 -6.44
N VAL A 158 -0.78 10.68 -5.40
CA VAL A 158 0.17 11.65 -4.81
C VAL A 158 1.57 11.32 -5.29
N VAL A 159 2.22 12.30 -5.89
CA VAL A 159 3.65 12.22 -6.23
C VAL A 159 4.46 12.50 -4.98
N VAL A 160 5.19 11.49 -4.53
CA VAL A 160 6.07 11.59 -3.36
C VAL A 160 7.38 12.24 -3.76
N ARG A 161 7.70 13.38 -3.15
CA ARG A 161 8.93 14.13 -3.40
C ARG A 161 9.70 14.30 -2.10
N LYS A 162 10.99 14.08 -2.15
CA LYS A 162 11.89 14.56 -1.10
C LYS A 162 11.91 16.10 -1.19
N GLY A 163 11.97 16.79 -0.04
CA GLY A 163 12.20 18.22 -0.01
C GLY A 163 13.43 18.63 -0.87
N PRO A 164 13.79 19.91 -1.00
CA PRO A 164 14.79 20.35 -1.95
C PRO A 164 16.13 19.60 -1.75
N GLY A 165 16.34 18.56 -2.58
CA GLY A 165 17.43 17.58 -2.55
C GLY A 165 16.95 16.26 -3.15
N GLU A 166 17.59 15.80 -4.21
CA GLU A 166 17.23 14.60 -4.96
C GLU A 166 17.31 13.32 -4.10
N TRP A 167 16.55 12.30 -4.48
CA TRP A 167 16.66 10.95 -3.94
C TRP A 167 18.10 10.46 -4.16
N ALA A 168 18.81 10.06 -3.10
CA ALA A 168 20.06 9.32 -3.26
C ALA A 168 19.73 7.99 -3.97
N GLU A 169 20.30 7.79 -5.16
CA GLU A 169 20.22 6.54 -5.91
C GLU A 169 20.99 5.41 -5.22
#